data_dd0a0faf8186b6cdffa356c4e0a7cd30
#
_entry.id   dd0a0faf8186b6cdffa356c4e0a7cd30
#
_cell.length_a   1.000
_cell.length_b   1.000
_cell.length_c   1.000
_cell.angle_alpha   90.00
_cell.angle_beta   90.00
_cell.angle_gamma   90.00
#
_symmetry.space_group_name_H-M   'P 1'
#
loop_
_entity.id
_entity.type
_entity.pdbx_description
1 polymer ?
#
loop_
_entity_poly.entity_id
_entity_poly.type
_entity_poly.pdbx_seq_one_letter_code
_entity_poly.pdbx_strand_id
1 'polypeptide(L)'
;LKHGCAAYGVFWDSAGSNGLGDVAVRQLDLLNLFWEPGVTDIQDSANFFSTELVSHEVLEEQYPQLKGKLGGGGFTVSRFLYDDQVDTSDKALVVDWYYHIREKGRRVLQYCKFVGETVLYATENDPELRERGWYDHGKYPFVFDVLFPEEGTPCGYGYVDLCKSPQNQIDL
;
A
#
# COMPACT_ATOMS: atom_id res chain seq x y z
N LEU A 1 -4.85 -16.62 -4.82
CA LEU A 1 -4.76 -17.61 -3.71
C LEU A 1 -3.70 -18.70 -3.94
N LYS A 2 -2.98 -18.65 -5.07
CA LYS A 2 -1.84 -19.52 -5.34
C LYS A 2 -0.74 -19.36 -4.27
N HIS A 3 -0.52 -18.12 -3.82
CA HIS A 3 0.49 -17.72 -2.84
C HIS A 3 -0.11 -17.42 -1.44
N GLY A 4 -1.30 -17.92 -1.15
CA GLY A 4 -1.93 -17.85 0.16
C GLY A 4 -2.79 -16.62 0.42
N CYS A 5 -2.48 -15.47 -0.17
CA CYS A 5 -3.20 -14.23 0.06
C CYS A 5 -3.38 -13.44 -1.24
N ALA A 6 -4.47 -12.71 -1.33
CA ALA A 6 -4.69 -11.66 -2.34
C ALA A 6 -5.11 -10.37 -1.63
N ALA A 7 -4.58 -9.25 -2.08
CA ALA A 7 -4.93 -7.95 -1.55
C ALA A 7 -5.66 -7.11 -2.60
N TYR A 8 -6.71 -6.44 -2.17
CA TYR A 8 -7.49 -5.52 -2.99
C TYR A 8 -7.55 -4.16 -2.32
N GLY A 9 -7.35 -3.11 -3.11
CA GLY A 9 -7.62 -1.73 -2.72
C GLY A 9 -9.01 -1.31 -3.21
N VAL A 10 -9.76 -0.64 -2.35
CA VAL A 10 -11.09 -0.10 -2.64
C VAL A 10 -11.01 1.42 -2.52
N PHE A 11 -11.07 2.11 -3.65
CA PHE A 11 -10.85 3.56 -3.72
C PHE A 11 -12.04 4.25 -4.39
N TRP A 12 -12.19 5.55 -4.14
CA TRP A 12 -13.07 6.39 -4.91
C TRP A 12 -12.35 6.92 -6.15
N ASP A 13 -12.93 6.67 -7.31
CA ASP A 13 -12.47 7.23 -8.58
C ASP A 13 -13.42 8.35 -9.01
N SER A 14 -13.01 9.59 -8.85
CA SER A 14 -13.80 10.76 -9.21
C SER A 14 -14.04 10.91 -10.71
N ALA A 15 -13.19 10.30 -11.55
CA ALA A 15 -13.33 10.31 -13.01
C ALA A 15 -14.25 9.20 -13.52
N GLY A 16 -14.56 8.21 -12.70
CA GLY A 16 -15.46 7.11 -13.01
C GLY A 16 -16.87 7.58 -13.38
N SER A 17 -17.64 6.74 -14.08
CA SER A 17 -19.04 6.98 -14.43
C SER A 17 -19.30 8.35 -15.07
N ASN A 18 -18.46 8.74 -16.05
CA ASN A 18 -18.53 10.04 -16.74
C ASN A 18 -18.39 11.27 -15.82
N GLY A 19 -17.54 11.17 -14.78
CA GLY A 19 -17.28 12.24 -13.84
C GLY A 19 -18.27 12.33 -12.66
N LEU A 20 -19.19 11.37 -12.54
CA LEU A 20 -20.06 11.25 -11.36
C LEU A 20 -19.31 10.60 -10.17
N GLY A 21 -18.20 9.93 -10.46
CA GLY A 21 -17.44 9.15 -9.53
C GLY A 21 -17.98 7.72 -9.38
N ASP A 22 -17.07 6.79 -9.07
CA ASP A 22 -17.42 5.38 -8.84
C ASP A 22 -16.43 4.74 -7.86
N VAL A 23 -16.80 3.58 -7.33
CA VAL A 23 -15.91 2.76 -6.51
C VAL A 23 -15.02 1.92 -7.42
N ALA A 24 -13.71 2.15 -7.34
CA ALA A 24 -12.71 1.37 -8.03
C ALA A 24 -12.13 0.30 -7.10
N VAL A 25 -12.18 -0.96 -7.54
CA VAL A 25 -11.51 -2.07 -6.87
C VAL A 25 -10.31 -2.49 -7.69
N ARG A 26 -9.12 -2.48 -7.09
CA ARG A 26 -7.87 -2.85 -7.76
C ARG A 26 -7.18 -3.96 -6.99
N GLN A 27 -6.68 -4.97 -7.70
CA GLN A 27 -5.77 -5.94 -7.11
C GLN A 27 -4.42 -5.26 -6.85
N LEU A 28 -3.87 -5.52 -5.68
CA LEU A 28 -2.60 -4.95 -5.24
C LEU A 28 -1.53 -6.05 -5.13
N ASP A 29 -0.29 -5.65 -5.36
CA ASP A 29 0.85 -6.53 -5.13
C ASP A 29 1.19 -6.53 -3.64
N LEU A 30 1.13 -7.71 -3.02
CA LEU A 30 1.44 -7.91 -1.61
C LEU A 30 2.86 -7.47 -1.23
N LEU A 31 3.81 -7.52 -2.17
CA LEU A 31 5.19 -7.11 -1.92
C LEU A 31 5.35 -5.60 -1.74
N ASN A 32 4.35 -4.84 -2.15
CA ASN A 32 4.31 -3.39 -2.02
C ASN A 32 3.47 -2.92 -0.82
N LEU A 33 3.00 -3.86 0.02
CA LEU A 33 2.17 -3.56 1.19
C LEU A 33 2.91 -3.95 2.47
N PHE A 34 2.88 -3.05 3.47
CA PHE A 34 3.58 -3.24 4.73
C PHE A 34 2.66 -2.87 5.89
N TRP A 35 2.68 -3.69 6.93
CA TRP A 35 1.88 -3.54 8.16
C TRP A 35 2.68 -3.98 9.37
N GLU A 36 2.16 -3.79 10.56
CA GLU A 36 2.81 -4.22 11.79
C GLU A 36 2.82 -5.75 11.92
N PRO A 37 3.93 -6.34 12.37
CA PRO A 37 4.02 -7.77 12.57
C PRO A 37 3.08 -8.23 13.69
N GLY A 38 2.55 -9.46 13.56
CA GLY A 38 1.72 -10.10 14.58
C GLY A 38 0.24 -9.71 14.56
N VAL A 39 -0.21 -8.88 13.62
CA VAL A 39 -1.64 -8.59 13.43
C VAL A 39 -2.27 -9.66 12.54
N THR A 40 -3.45 -10.12 12.90
CA THR A 40 -4.25 -11.06 12.09
C THR A 40 -5.18 -10.30 11.13
N ASP A 41 -5.76 -9.19 11.57
CA ASP A 41 -6.51 -8.27 10.71
C ASP A 41 -5.68 -7.00 10.49
N ILE A 42 -5.49 -6.61 9.22
CA ILE A 42 -4.78 -5.37 8.88
C ILE A 42 -5.43 -4.14 9.51
N GLN A 43 -6.74 -4.18 9.79
CA GLN A 43 -7.46 -3.09 10.42
C GLN A 43 -7.01 -2.84 11.88
N ASP A 44 -6.35 -3.82 12.50
CA ASP A 44 -5.79 -3.69 13.85
C ASP A 44 -4.37 -3.11 13.85
N SER A 45 -3.71 -3.07 12.68
CA SER A 45 -2.40 -2.41 12.54
C SER A 45 -2.52 -0.91 12.83
N ALA A 46 -1.58 -0.33 13.58
CA ALA A 46 -1.55 1.11 13.81
C ALA A 46 -1.06 1.86 12.57
N ASN A 47 -0.19 1.21 11.77
CA ASN A 47 0.39 1.75 10.55
C ASN A 47 0.22 0.78 9.39
N PHE A 48 -0.07 1.31 8.21
CA PHE A 48 -0.13 0.56 6.97
C PHE A 48 0.49 1.38 5.85
N PHE A 49 1.38 0.76 5.08
CA PHE A 49 2.05 1.41 3.96
C PHE A 49 1.75 0.68 2.66
N SER A 50 1.52 1.46 1.62
CA SER A 50 1.51 0.99 0.24
C SER A 50 2.59 1.75 -0.53
N THR A 51 3.36 1.04 -1.34
CA THR A 51 4.45 1.62 -2.11
C THR A 51 4.25 1.42 -3.60
N GLU A 52 4.67 2.40 -4.40
CA GLU A 52 4.60 2.35 -5.85
C GLU A 52 5.85 3.00 -6.46
N LEU A 53 6.37 2.39 -7.53
CA LEU A 53 7.44 2.98 -8.33
C LEU A 53 6.83 3.81 -9.46
N VAL A 54 7.08 5.11 -9.42
CA VAL A 54 6.56 6.07 -10.39
C VAL A 54 7.74 6.78 -11.08
N SER A 55 7.63 7.01 -12.39
CA SER A 55 8.68 7.72 -13.12
C SER A 55 8.81 9.17 -12.65
N HIS A 56 10.04 9.69 -12.70
CA HIS A 56 10.34 11.07 -12.32
C HIS A 56 9.52 12.07 -13.12
N GLU A 57 9.35 11.83 -14.43
CA GLU A 57 8.58 12.70 -15.32
C GLU A 57 7.12 12.86 -14.85
N VAL A 58 6.45 11.75 -14.55
CA VAL A 58 5.06 11.76 -14.05
C VAL A 58 4.96 12.45 -12.71
N LEU A 59 5.93 12.21 -11.80
CA LEU A 59 5.94 12.85 -10.49
C LEU A 59 6.18 14.36 -10.56
N GLU A 60 7.08 14.80 -11.44
CA GLU A 60 7.37 16.23 -11.62
C GLU A 60 6.22 16.98 -12.32
N GLU A 61 5.45 16.28 -13.16
CA GLU A 61 4.24 16.84 -13.77
C GLU A 61 3.13 17.00 -12.73
N GLN A 62 2.88 15.96 -11.94
CA GLN A 62 1.84 15.98 -10.90
C GLN A 62 2.20 16.86 -9.70
N TYR A 63 3.48 16.88 -9.32
CA TYR A 63 4.00 17.57 -8.15
C TYR A 63 5.19 18.47 -8.51
N PRO A 64 4.96 19.70 -9.00
CA PRO A 64 6.03 20.61 -9.43
C PRO A 64 7.10 20.91 -8.36
N GLN A 65 6.77 20.74 -7.06
CA GLN A 65 7.69 20.90 -5.95
C GLN A 65 8.82 19.85 -5.91
N LEU A 66 8.68 18.75 -6.67
CA LEU A 66 9.70 17.69 -6.78
C LEU A 66 10.74 17.97 -7.85
N LYS A 67 10.54 18.98 -8.70
CA LYS A 67 11.49 19.29 -9.79
C LYS A 67 12.91 19.50 -9.25
N GLY A 68 13.83 18.71 -9.82
CA GLY A 68 15.24 18.73 -9.46
C GLY A 68 15.57 18.12 -8.09
N LYS A 69 14.61 17.52 -7.38
CA LYS A 69 14.85 16.84 -6.12
C LYS A 69 14.91 15.31 -6.25
N LEU A 70 14.34 14.74 -7.32
CA LEU A 70 14.25 13.31 -7.55
C LEU A 70 15.57 12.68 -8.07
N GLY A 71 16.52 13.46 -8.56
CA GLY A 71 17.79 12.98 -9.12
C GLY A 71 18.96 12.89 -8.15
N GLY A 72 18.77 13.14 -6.87
CA GLY A 72 19.84 13.24 -5.87
C GLY A 72 20.06 11.99 -5.03
N GLY A 73 20.35 10.84 -5.65
CA GLY A 73 21.17 9.75 -5.03
C GLY A 73 20.71 9.16 -3.68
N GLY A 74 19.47 9.29 -3.26
CA GLY A 74 19.05 8.87 -1.94
C GLY A 74 17.96 7.78 -1.89
N PHE A 75 17.37 7.44 -3.03
CA PHE A 75 16.32 6.44 -3.05
C PHE A 75 16.91 5.08 -3.38
N THR A 76 17.24 4.32 -2.34
CA THR A 76 17.50 2.90 -2.50
C THR A 76 16.15 2.24 -2.76
N VAL A 77 15.87 1.95 -4.01
CA VAL A 77 14.77 1.06 -4.36
C VAL A 77 15.11 -0.29 -3.79
N SER A 78 14.48 -0.65 -2.67
CA SER A 78 14.57 -2.00 -2.15
C SER A 78 14.13 -2.95 -3.26
N ARG A 79 14.84 -4.08 -3.41
CA ARG A 79 14.64 -5.08 -4.47
C ARG A 79 13.29 -5.79 -4.33
N PHE A 80 12.20 -5.06 -4.48
CA PHE A 80 10.86 -5.62 -4.57
C PHE A 80 10.44 -5.92 -6.01
N LEU A 81 11.35 -5.75 -6.96
CA LEU A 81 11.10 -6.09 -8.34
C LEU A 81 11.43 -7.55 -8.57
N TYR A 82 10.48 -8.28 -9.09
CA TYR A 82 10.62 -9.68 -9.52
C TYR A 82 11.61 -9.86 -10.67
N ASP A 83 11.97 -8.77 -11.33
CA ASP A 83 12.86 -8.76 -12.47
C ASP A 83 14.02 -7.80 -12.20
N ASP A 84 15.21 -8.36 -11.99
CA ASP A 84 16.46 -7.62 -11.82
C ASP A 84 16.86 -6.82 -13.09
N GLN A 85 16.13 -7.00 -14.21
CA GLN A 85 16.38 -6.33 -15.48
C GLN A 85 15.56 -5.05 -15.67
N VAL A 86 14.61 -4.75 -14.76
CA VAL A 86 13.83 -3.52 -14.83
C VAL A 86 14.71 -2.33 -14.44
N ASP A 87 14.95 -1.44 -15.38
CA ASP A 87 15.62 -0.17 -15.09
C ASP A 87 14.72 0.72 -14.23
N THR A 88 15.22 1.09 -13.06
CA THR A 88 14.53 1.94 -12.09
C THR A 88 15.24 3.25 -11.86
N SER A 89 16.26 3.57 -12.68
CA SER A 89 17.09 4.76 -12.53
C SER A 89 16.30 6.08 -12.71
N ASP A 90 15.19 6.00 -13.47
CA ASP A 90 14.27 7.11 -13.73
C ASP A 90 13.02 7.10 -12.85
N LYS A 91 12.98 6.23 -11.82
CA LYS A 91 11.81 6.04 -10.95
C LYS A 91 12.11 6.43 -9.52
N ALA A 92 11.08 6.89 -8.85
CA ALA A 92 11.11 7.14 -7.41
C ALA A 92 10.04 6.30 -6.70
N LEU A 93 10.34 5.92 -5.46
CA LEU A 93 9.42 5.20 -4.60
C LEU A 93 8.46 6.20 -3.96
N VAL A 94 7.20 6.12 -4.35
CA VAL A 94 6.10 6.83 -3.69
C VAL A 94 5.59 5.96 -2.55
N VAL A 95 5.41 6.55 -1.40
CA VAL A 95 4.89 5.88 -0.22
C VAL A 95 3.57 6.51 0.18
N ASP A 96 2.55 5.68 0.24
CA ASP A 96 1.24 6.00 0.80
C ASP A 96 1.16 5.42 2.21
N TRP A 97 1.16 6.27 3.21
CA TRP A 97 1.12 5.89 4.62
C TRP A 97 -0.25 6.16 5.21
N TYR A 98 -0.89 5.12 5.67
CA TYR A 98 -2.15 5.15 6.41
C TYR A 98 -1.86 4.84 7.87
N TYR A 99 -2.39 5.66 8.79
CA TYR A 99 -2.14 5.45 10.22
C TYR A 99 -3.32 5.93 11.06
N HIS A 100 -3.44 5.37 12.25
CA HIS A 100 -4.48 5.73 13.17
C HIS A 100 -3.95 6.60 14.29
N ILE A 101 -4.63 7.72 14.51
CA ILE A 101 -4.44 8.55 15.70
C ILE A 101 -5.68 8.46 16.61
N ARG A 102 -5.50 8.79 17.88
CA ARG A 102 -6.62 8.97 18.80
C ARG A 102 -6.85 10.45 19.02
N GLU A 103 -8.00 10.94 18.58
CA GLU A 103 -8.41 12.32 18.78
C GLU A 103 -9.76 12.35 19.49
N LYS A 104 -9.84 13.07 20.60
CA LYS A 104 -11.08 13.21 21.42
C LYS A 104 -11.73 11.84 21.77
N GLY A 105 -10.90 10.80 21.98
CA GLY A 105 -11.36 9.44 22.30
C GLY A 105 -11.83 8.61 21.10
N ARG A 106 -11.79 9.14 19.89
CA ARG A 106 -12.10 8.44 18.63
C ARG A 106 -10.83 8.00 17.94
N ARG A 107 -10.87 6.83 17.30
CA ARG A 107 -9.82 6.37 16.37
C ARG A 107 -10.10 7.03 15.02
N VAL A 108 -9.16 7.81 14.54
CA VAL A 108 -9.25 8.56 13.28
C VAL A 108 -8.17 8.07 12.33
N LEU A 109 -8.55 7.72 11.10
CA LEU A 109 -7.63 7.32 10.05
C LEU A 109 -7.01 8.57 9.43
N GLN A 110 -5.70 8.66 9.43
CA GLN A 110 -4.94 9.67 8.73
C GLN A 110 -4.22 9.08 7.52
N TYR A 111 -3.88 9.93 6.58
CA TYR A 111 -3.17 9.56 5.36
C TYR A 111 -2.08 10.55 5.05
N CYS A 112 -0.91 10.05 4.66
CA CYS A 112 0.22 10.84 4.21
C CYS A 112 0.84 10.20 2.96
N LYS A 113 1.03 10.99 1.92
CA LYS A 113 1.77 10.60 0.71
C LYS A 113 3.10 11.33 0.68
N PHE A 114 4.20 10.62 0.47
CA PHE A 114 5.52 11.22 0.41
C PHE A 114 6.46 10.48 -0.55
N VAL A 115 7.51 11.17 -0.96
CA VAL A 115 8.62 10.65 -1.76
C VAL A 115 9.91 11.06 -1.07
N GLY A 116 10.68 10.08 -0.58
CA GLY A 116 11.85 10.34 0.23
C GLY A 116 11.50 11.20 1.46
N GLU A 117 12.11 12.37 1.55
CA GLU A 117 11.86 13.32 2.65
C GLU A 117 10.79 14.39 2.31
N THR A 118 10.23 14.34 1.10
CA THR A 118 9.25 15.33 0.65
C THR A 118 7.83 14.83 0.81
N VAL A 119 7.06 15.45 1.69
CA VAL A 119 5.63 15.21 1.84
C VAL A 119 4.89 15.86 0.67
N LEU A 120 4.11 15.06 -0.06
CA LEU A 120 3.29 15.49 -1.18
C LEU A 120 1.90 15.91 -0.72
N TYR A 121 1.35 15.12 0.20
CA TYR A 121 0.04 15.38 0.79
C TYR A 121 -0.03 14.76 2.20
N ALA A 122 -0.73 15.42 3.11
CA ALA A 122 -1.04 14.86 4.42
C ALA A 122 -2.40 15.40 4.91
N THR A 123 -3.25 14.51 5.39
CA THR A 123 -4.57 14.87 5.94
C THR A 123 -4.47 15.78 7.16
N GLU A 124 -3.39 15.67 7.92
CA GLU A 124 -3.15 16.56 9.08
C GLU A 124 -2.97 18.03 8.70
N ASN A 125 -2.57 18.30 7.44
CA ASN A 125 -2.42 19.66 6.91
C ASN A 125 -3.73 20.22 6.33
N ASP A 126 -4.75 19.38 6.19
CA ASP A 126 -6.07 19.77 5.70
C ASP A 126 -7.00 20.07 6.89
N PRO A 127 -7.52 21.30 7.04
CA PRO A 127 -8.36 21.68 8.16
C PRO A 127 -9.64 20.84 8.30
N GLU A 128 -10.21 20.36 7.18
CA GLU A 128 -11.44 19.55 7.18
C GLU A 128 -11.14 18.09 7.54
N LEU A 129 -10.05 17.53 7.00
CA LEU A 129 -9.71 16.12 7.15
C LEU A 129 -8.93 15.82 8.43
N ARG A 130 -8.29 16.82 9.02
CA ARG A 130 -7.51 16.64 10.25
C ARG A 130 -8.32 16.02 11.40
N GLU A 131 -9.55 16.52 11.64
CA GLU A 131 -10.41 16.00 12.70
C GLU A 131 -11.33 14.88 12.23
N ARG A 132 -11.74 14.89 10.96
CA ARG A 132 -12.63 13.91 10.35
C ARG A 132 -11.92 12.61 10.00
N GLY A 133 -10.67 12.71 9.52
CA GLY A 133 -9.89 11.63 8.96
C GLY A 133 -10.05 11.47 7.45
N TRP A 134 -9.24 10.59 6.86
CA TRP A 134 -9.23 10.32 5.42
C TRP A 134 -10.54 9.69 4.94
N TYR A 135 -11.12 8.80 5.74
CA TYR A 135 -12.42 8.18 5.50
C TYR A 135 -13.29 8.21 6.74
N ASP A 136 -14.59 8.48 6.57
CA ASP A 136 -15.57 8.54 7.68
C ASP A 136 -15.69 7.23 8.45
N HIS A 137 -15.49 6.09 7.78
CA HIS A 137 -15.54 4.78 8.42
C HIS A 137 -14.28 4.45 9.24
N GLY A 138 -13.19 5.23 9.12
CA GLY A 138 -11.96 5.07 9.89
C GLY A 138 -11.21 3.76 9.66
N LYS A 139 -11.44 3.08 8.52
CA LYS A 139 -10.80 1.83 8.13
C LYS A 139 -9.83 2.03 6.98
N TYR A 140 -8.79 1.21 6.91
CA TYR A 140 -7.93 1.13 5.74
C TYR A 140 -8.73 0.70 4.50
N PRO A 141 -8.47 1.29 3.32
CA PRO A 141 -9.17 0.95 2.08
C PRO A 141 -8.64 -0.35 1.45
N PHE A 142 -8.23 -1.31 2.27
CA PHE A 142 -7.61 -2.56 1.83
C PHE A 142 -8.38 -3.75 2.38
N VAL A 143 -8.53 -4.76 1.53
CA VAL A 143 -9.17 -6.03 1.85
C VAL A 143 -8.22 -7.16 1.49
N PHE A 144 -7.96 -8.03 2.45
CA PHE A 144 -7.16 -9.23 2.24
C PHE A 144 -8.08 -10.43 2.13
N ASP A 145 -7.90 -11.21 1.08
CA ASP A 145 -8.62 -12.46 0.82
C ASP A 145 -7.67 -13.64 1.00
N VAL A 146 -8.01 -14.53 1.94
CA VAL A 146 -7.16 -15.62 2.39
C VAL A 146 -7.95 -16.93 2.34
N LEU A 147 -7.40 -17.95 1.68
CA LEU A 147 -8.05 -19.25 1.57
C LEU A 147 -7.78 -20.12 2.81
N PHE A 148 -6.53 -20.17 3.25
CA PHE A 148 -6.10 -20.92 4.43
C PHE A 148 -5.45 -19.95 5.42
N PRO A 149 -6.24 -19.41 6.37
CA PRO A 149 -5.73 -18.42 7.31
C PRO A 149 -4.72 -19.00 8.28
N GLU A 150 -3.76 -18.16 8.70
CA GLU A 150 -2.75 -18.47 9.70
C GLU A 150 -2.82 -17.43 10.83
N GLU A 151 -2.69 -17.88 12.08
CA GLU A 151 -2.71 -16.97 13.22
C GLU A 151 -1.49 -16.03 13.25
N GLY A 152 -1.71 -14.77 13.64
CA GLY A 152 -0.65 -13.77 13.76
C GLY A 152 -0.22 -13.12 12.45
N THR A 153 -0.93 -13.39 11.35
CA THR A 153 -0.72 -12.74 10.05
C THR A 153 -2.05 -12.53 9.33
N PRO A 154 -2.25 -11.42 8.60
CA PRO A 154 -3.40 -11.22 7.73
C PRO A 154 -3.30 -12.03 6.43
N CYS A 155 -2.17 -12.68 6.20
CA CYS A 155 -1.95 -13.62 5.12
C CYS A 155 -2.00 -15.07 5.64
N GLY A 156 -2.23 -16.00 4.75
CA GLY A 156 -2.20 -17.43 5.07
C GLY A 156 -1.26 -18.16 4.11
N TYR A 157 -1.47 -19.47 4.00
CA TYR A 157 -0.74 -20.28 3.05
C TYR A 157 -1.59 -20.62 1.83
N GLY A 158 -0.92 -20.90 0.72
CA GLY A 158 -1.55 -21.19 -0.56
C GLY A 158 -1.44 -22.66 -0.97
N TYR A 159 -2.01 -22.96 -2.14
CA TYR A 159 -1.91 -24.31 -2.72
C TYR A 159 -0.47 -24.75 -2.97
N VAL A 160 0.42 -23.83 -3.31
CA VAL A 160 1.84 -24.16 -3.51
C VAL A 160 2.47 -24.70 -2.22
N ASP A 161 2.15 -24.08 -1.08
CA ASP A 161 2.66 -24.52 0.21
C ASP A 161 2.13 -25.92 0.58
N LEU A 162 0.86 -26.21 0.29
CA LEU A 162 0.27 -27.52 0.51
C LEU A 162 0.91 -28.61 -0.36
N CYS A 163 1.28 -28.28 -1.60
CA CYS A 163 1.87 -29.23 -2.55
C CYS A 163 3.37 -29.46 -2.32
N LYS A 164 4.04 -28.61 -1.55
CA LYS A 164 5.49 -28.66 -1.35
C LYS A 164 5.95 -29.97 -0.71
N SER A 165 5.26 -30.44 0.33
CA SER A 165 5.63 -31.69 1.02
C SER A 165 5.41 -32.94 0.16
N PRO A 166 4.26 -33.13 -0.50
CA PRO A 166 4.10 -34.23 -1.46
C PRO A 166 5.09 -34.20 -2.61
N GLN A 167 5.41 -33.02 -3.15
CA GLN A 167 6.42 -32.89 -4.22
C GLN A 167 7.78 -33.36 -3.77
N ASN A 168 8.24 -32.95 -2.59
CA ASN A 168 9.51 -33.40 -2.03
C ASN A 168 9.59 -34.93 -1.84
N GLN A 169 8.42 -35.61 -1.60
CA GLN A 169 8.39 -37.06 -1.48
C GLN A 169 8.47 -37.77 -2.85
N ILE A 170 8.02 -37.13 -3.90
CA ILE A 170 8.10 -37.66 -5.28
C ILE A 170 9.51 -37.52 -5.85
N ASP A 171 10.20 -36.45 -5.46
CA ASP A 171 11.54 -36.10 -5.96
C ASP A 171 12.68 -36.88 -5.23
N LEU A 172 12.34 -37.69 -4.21
CA LEU A 172 13.25 -38.61 -3.50
C LEU A 172 13.25 -40.00 -4.11
#